data_993fbd3211e2c77dfd790467e184d6d6
#
_entry.id   993fbd3211e2c77dfd790467e184d6d6
#
_cell.length_a   1.000
_cell.length_b   1.000
_cell.length_c   1.000
_cell.angle_alpha   90.00
_cell.angle_beta   90.00
_cell.angle_gamma   90.00
#
_symmetry.space_group_name_H-M   'P 1'
#
loop_
_entity.id
_entity.type
_entity.pdbx_description
1 polymer ?
#
loop_
_entity_poly.entity_id
_entity_poly.type
_entity_poly.pdbx_seq_one_letter_code
_entity_poly.pdbx_strand_id
1 'polypeptide(L)'
;HTCTESKNGAGATPIRTNKGWIHIAHGVRNTAAGLRYVLYAFMTALDDPSRVIAEPSGMLLGPMGHERVGDVSNVVFSNGAIADDDGKVYIYYASSDTRLHVAETDIDRLCDYLLHTPKDPLRSPDCVRQRCLLISHNLAFMGKKDD
;
A
#
# COMPACT_ATOMS: atom_id res chain seq x y z
N HIS A 1 -9.02 4.71 7.24
CA HIS A 1 -9.01 3.27 7.02
C HIS A 1 -7.78 2.86 6.27
N THR A 2 -7.02 1.91 6.80
CA THR A 2 -5.81 1.43 6.13
C THR A 2 -6.19 0.69 4.84
N CYS A 3 -5.37 0.85 3.80
CA CYS A 3 -5.58 0.12 2.55
C CYS A 3 -4.99 -1.31 2.56
N THR A 4 -4.26 -1.67 3.62
CA THR A 4 -3.51 -2.94 3.75
C THR A 4 -4.09 -3.88 4.81
N GLU A 5 -5.36 -3.77 5.11
CA GLU A 5 -6.04 -4.45 6.21
C GLU A 5 -6.07 -5.98 6.09
N SER A 6 -6.31 -6.50 4.89
CA SER A 6 -6.39 -7.95 4.61
C SER A 6 -5.09 -8.51 4.10
N LYS A 7 -4.52 -7.85 3.09
CA LYS A 7 -3.30 -8.28 2.42
C LYS A 7 -2.51 -7.07 1.97
N ASN A 8 -1.22 -7.25 1.81
CA ASN A 8 -0.38 -6.34 1.05
C ASN A 8 0.70 -7.14 0.30
N GLY A 9 1.23 -6.54 -0.74
CA GLY A 9 2.29 -7.15 -1.52
C GLY A 9 3.12 -6.11 -2.25
N ALA A 10 4.34 -6.50 -2.58
CA ALA A 10 5.19 -5.71 -3.43
C ALA A 10 4.55 -5.56 -4.82
N GLY A 11 4.80 -4.45 -5.45
CA GLY A 11 4.39 -4.18 -6.82
C GLY A 11 5.60 -4.03 -7.73
N ALA A 12 5.79 -2.84 -8.28
CA ALA A 12 6.91 -2.51 -9.15
C ALA A 12 8.27 -2.61 -8.45
N THR A 13 9.32 -2.80 -9.23
CA THR A 13 10.70 -2.66 -8.76
C THR A 13 10.88 -1.29 -8.10
N PRO A 14 11.53 -1.22 -6.91
CA PRO A 14 11.72 0.05 -6.23
C PRO A 14 12.52 1.06 -7.06
N ILE A 15 12.12 2.32 -7.01
CA ILE A 15 12.78 3.42 -7.71
C ILE A 15 13.78 4.07 -6.75
N ARG A 16 15.05 4.09 -7.15
CA ARG A 16 16.11 4.76 -6.39
C ARG A 16 16.04 6.28 -6.60
N THR A 17 16.03 7.03 -5.51
CA THR A 17 16.12 8.50 -5.52
C THR A 17 17.28 8.95 -4.62
N ASN A 18 17.55 10.25 -4.56
CA ASN A 18 18.51 10.81 -3.61
C ASN A 18 17.99 10.86 -2.15
N LYS A 19 16.70 10.61 -1.94
CA LYS A 19 16.04 10.68 -0.61
C LYS A 19 15.76 9.29 -0.01
N GLY A 20 15.69 8.26 -0.85
CA GLY A 20 15.35 6.90 -0.44
C GLY A 20 14.93 6.04 -1.63
N TRP A 21 14.52 4.82 -1.34
CA TRP A 21 13.91 3.90 -2.29
C TRP A 21 12.39 4.05 -2.24
N ILE A 22 11.78 4.45 -3.35
CA ILE A 22 10.32 4.52 -3.49
C ILE A 22 9.80 3.13 -3.84
N HIS A 23 8.87 2.64 -3.04
CA HIS A 23 8.16 1.39 -3.28
C HIS A 23 6.71 1.69 -3.65
N ILE A 24 6.24 1.09 -4.74
CA ILE A 24 4.83 1.12 -5.14
C ILE A 24 4.31 -0.30 -4.93
N ALA A 25 3.37 -0.45 -4.02
CA ALA A 25 2.85 -1.73 -3.58
C ALA A 25 1.32 -1.76 -3.70
N HIS A 26 0.73 -2.95 -3.60
CA HIS A 26 -0.72 -3.08 -3.55
C HIS A 26 -1.19 -3.43 -2.15
N GLY A 27 -2.30 -2.83 -1.76
CA GLY A 27 -2.98 -3.13 -0.52
C GLY A 27 -4.39 -3.65 -0.78
N VAL A 28 -4.85 -4.55 0.08
CA VAL A 28 -6.16 -5.19 -0.06
C VAL A 28 -6.97 -4.98 1.20
N ARG A 29 -8.23 -4.66 0.99
CA ARG A 29 -9.20 -4.44 2.04
C ARG A 29 -10.49 -5.20 1.74
N ASN A 30 -11.12 -5.77 2.78
CA ASN A 30 -12.47 -6.28 2.69
C ASN A 30 -13.50 -5.13 2.68
N THR A 31 -14.47 -5.21 1.80
CA THR A 31 -15.62 -4.29 1.75
C THR A 31 -16.89 -5.11 1.62
N ALA A 32 -18.06 -4.48 1.84
CA ALA A 32 -19.35 -5.12 1.63
C ALA A 32 -19.56 -5.61 0.18
N ALA A 33 -18.82 -5.01 -0.78
CA ALA A 33 -18.83 -5.39 -2.20
C ALA A 33 -17.69 -6.34 -2.59
N GLY A 34 -17.05 -7.00 -1.62
CA GLY A 34 -15.92 -7.88 -1.84
C GLY A 34 -14.56 -7.21 -1.58
N LEU A 35 -13.51 -7.81 -2.10
CA LEU A 35 -12.16 -7.28 -1.93
C LEU A 35 -11.95 -6.01 -2.77
N ARG A 36 -11.25 -5.03 -2.21
CA ARG A 36 -10.79 -3.86 -2.92
C ARG A 36 -9.26 -3.82 -2.92
N TYR A 37 -8.68 -3.79 -4.10
CA TYR A 37 -7.24 -3.62 -4.30
C TYR A 37 -6.92 -2.20 -4.70
N VAL A 38 -5.90 -1.63 -4.08
CA VAL A 38 -5.41 -0.28 -4.36
C VAL A 38 -3.89 -0.27 -4.39
N LEU A 39 -3.29 0.71 -5.06
CA LEU A 39 -1.87 0.97 -4.95
C LEU A 39 -1.61 1.96 -3.82
N TYR A 40 -0.58 1.70 -3.03
CA TYR A 40 -0.02 2.63 -2.06
C TYR A 40 1.49 2.74 -2.26
N ALA A 41 2.10 3.74 -1.67
CA ALA A 41 3.54 3.92 -1.76
C ALA A 41 4.14 4.15 -0.37
N PHE A 42 5.40 3.73 -0.20
CA PHE A 42 6.21 3.99 0.97
C PHE A 42 7.67 4.19 0.56
N MET A 43 8.49 4.70 1.46
CA MET A 43 9.91 4.93 1.18
C MET A 43 10.77 4.24 2.22
N THR A 44 11.85 3.60 1.78
CA THR A 44 12.89 3.05 2.65
C THR A 44 14.21 3.80 2.51
N ALA A 45 15.06 3.69 3.50
CA ALA A 45 16.35 4.36 3.51
C ALA A 45 17.28 3.80 2.43
N LEU A 46 18.21 4.64 1.95
CA LEU A 46 19.19 4.23 0.93
C LEU A 46 20.24 3.27 1.47
N ASP A 47 20.67 3.49 2.69
CA ASP A 47 21.70 2.73 3.40
C ASP A 47 21.17 1.42 4.01
N ASP A 48 19.86 1.38 4.30
CA ASP A 48 19.20 0.23 4.91
C ASP A 48 17.77 0.09 4.35
N PRO A 49 17.56 -0.70 3.29
CA PRO A 49 16.24 -0.90 2.69
C PRO A 49 15.21 -1.59 3.61
N SER A 50 15.62 -2.14 4.75
CA SER A 50 14.68 -2.67 5.75
C SER A 50 14.04 -1.57 6.61
N ARG A 51 14.62 -0.38 6.63
CA ARG A 51 14.16 0.75 7.43
C ARG A 51 13.20 1.64 6.64
N VAL A 52 11.91 1.58 6.98
CA VAL A 52 10.88 2.47 6.41
C VAL A 52 11.05 3.88 6.98
N ILE A 53 11.22 4.88 6.12
CA ILE A 53 11.40 6.29 6.49
C ILE A 53 10.18 7.15 6.18
N ALA A 54 9.32 6.73 5.24
CA ALA A 54 8.06 7.41 4.95
C ALA A 54 6.96 6.40 4.63
N GLU A 55 5.78 6.61 5.20
CA GLU A 55 4.61 5.75 5.08
C GLU A 55 3.35 6.61 5.15
N PRO A 56 2.97 7.28 4.05
CA PRO A 56 1.79 8.15 4.00
C PRO A 56 0.50 7.37 4.23
N SER A 57 -0.50 8.04 4.76
CA SER A 57 -1.84 7.48 4.86
C SER A 57 -2.53 7.38 3.51
N GLY A 58 -3.43 6.40 3.40
CA GLY A 58 -4.30 6.26 2.23
C GLY A 58 -3.68 5.49 1.08
N MET A 59 -4.24 5.70 -0.08
CA MET A 59 -3.84 5.05 -1.33
C MET A 59 -3.25 6.07 -2.31
N LEU A 60 -2.28 5.62 -3.09
CA LEU A 60 -1.73 6.38 -4.21
C LEU A 60 -2.70 6.35 -5.41
N LEU A 61 -3.18 5.17 -5.77
CA LEU A 61 -4.15 4.94 -6.84
C LEU A 61 -5.19 3.92 -6.39
N GLY A 62 -6.44 4.18 -6.71
CA GLY A 62 -7.54 3.23 -6.52
C GLY A 62 -8.47 3.22 -7.73
N PRO A 63 -9.24 2.16 -7.92
CA PRO A 63 -10.12 2.05 -9.10
C PRO A 63 -11.19 3.14 -9.09
N MET A 64 -11.35 3.84 -10.22
CA MET A 64 -12.28 4.93 -10.40
C MET A 64 -13.16 4.70 -11.64
N GLY A 65 -14.42 5.13 -11.58
CA GLY A 65 -15.34 5.06 -12.71
C GLY A 65 -15.40 3.66 -13.32
N HIS A 66 -15.09 3.55 -14.61
CA HIS A 66 -15.10 2.30 -15.37
C HIS A 66 -14.01 1.30 -14.95
N GLU A 67 -12.96 1.74 -14.25
CA GLU A 67 -11.93 0.86 -13.69
C GLU A 67 -12.46 -0.05 -12.57
N ARG A 68 -13.65 0.24 -12.06
CA ARG A 68 -14.27 -0.55 -11.00
C ARG A 68 -14.96 -1.81 -11.49
N VAL A 69 -15.11 -1.98 -12.79
CA VAL A 69 -15.91 -3.05 -13.40
C VAL A 69 -15.06 -3.83 -14.40
N GLY A 70 -15.02 -5.14 -14.26
CA GLY A 70 -14.30 -6.07 -15.13
C GLY A 70 -14.39 -7.49 -14.57
N ASP A 71 -13.46 -8.35 -14.95
CA ASP A 71 -13.43 -9.75 -14.51
C ASP A 71 -13.29 -9.85 -12.98
N VAL A 72 -12.47 -8.96 -12.39
CA VAL A 72 -12.37 -8.82 -10.93
C VAL A 72 -12.62 -7.36 -10.55
N SER A 73 -13.84 -7.07 -10.11
CA SER A 73 -14.26 -5.70 -9.80
C SER A 73 -13.49 -5.09 -8.62
N ASN A 74 -13.37 -3.74 -8.61
CA ASN A 74 -12.71 -2.95 -7.57
C ASN A 74 -11.22 -3.26 -7.37
N VAL A 75 -10.50 -3.57 -8.43
CA VAL A 75 -9.07 -3.88 -8.40
C VAL A 75 -8.28 -2.89 -9.23
N VAL A 76 -7.19 -2.34 -8.68
CA VAL A 76 -6.04 -1.85 -9.42
C VAL A 76 -4.80 -2.58 -8.93
N PHE A 77 -3.97 -3.02 -9.86
CA PHE A 77 -2.78 -3.82 -9.58
C PHE A 77 -1.58 -3.29 -10.36
N SER A 78 -0.44 -3.09 -9.68
CA SER A 78 0.77 -2.60 -10.33
C SER A 78 1.44 -3.69 -11.15
N ASN A 79 1.70 -3.40 -12.42
CA ASN A 79 2.45 -4.25 -13.33
C ASN A 79 3.94 -3.86 -13.42
N GLY A 80 4.26 -2.61 -13.11
CA GLY A 80 5.61 -2.10 -13.12
C GLY A 80 5.66 -0.58 -12.96
N ALA A 81 6.86 -0.04 -12.75
CA ALA A 81 7.10 1.39 -12.79
C ALA A 81 8.49 1.65 -13.37
N ILE A 82 8.61 2.71 -14.14
CA ILE A 82 9.85 3.17 -14.76
C ILE A 82 10.05 4.63 -14.38
N ALA A 83 11.23 4.95 -13.88
CA ALA A 83 11.69 6.32 -13.75
C ALA A 83 12.61 6.64 -14.92
N ASP A 84 12.35 7.73 -15.61
CA ASP A 84 13.14 8.21 -16.73
C ASP A 84 14.23 9.19 -16.27
N ASP A 85 15.21 9.45 -17.13
CA ASP A 85 16.35 10.34 -16.84
C ASP A 85 15.94 11.80 -16.62
N ASP A 86 14.79 12.21 -17.15
CA ASP A 86 14.20 13.54 -16.95
C ASP A 86 13.40 13.68 -15.64
N GLY A 87 13.37 12.61 -14.81
CA GLY A 87 12.64 12.58 -13.53
C GLY A 87 11.16 12.20 -13.64
N LYS A 88 10.68 11.85 -14.81
CA LYS A 88 9.34 11.31 -15.01
C LYS A 88 9.23 9.90 -14.48
N VAL A 89 8.07 9.58 -13.91
CA VAL A 89 7.75 8.23 -13.42
C VAL A 89 6.46 7.76 -14.08
N TYR A 90 6.56 6.63 -14.75
CA TYR A 90 5.43 5.95 -15.38
C TYR A 90 5.07 4.71 -14.57
N ILE A 91 3.84 4.68 -14.04
CA ILE A 91 3.30 3.58 -13.25
C ILE A 91 2.32 2.81 -14.13
N TYR A 92 2.71 1.62 -14.54
CA TYR A 92 1.84 0.72 -15.30
C TYR A 92 0.99 -0.09 -14.35
N TYR A 93 -0.32 -0.07 -14.57
CA TYR A 93 -1.26 -0.81 -13.73
C TYR A 93 -2.41 -1.41 -14.52
N ALA A 94 -2.97 -2.49 -14.02
CA ALA A 94 -4.19 -3.08 -14.52
C ALA A 94 -5.39 -2.66 -13.66
N SER A 95 -6.55 -2.47 -14.29
CA SER A 95 -7.80 -2.28 -13.58
C SER A 95 -8.78 -3.43 -13.86
N SER A 96 -9.36 -3.95 -12.76
CA SER A 96 -10.37 -5.01 -12.74
C SER A 96 -10.02 -6.24 -13.62
N ASP A 97 -8.72 -6.56 -13.70
CA ASP A 97 -8.12 -7.64 -14.51
C ASP A 97 -8.52 -7.61 -16.00
N THR A 98 -8.91 -6.44 -16.50
CA THR A 98 -9.49 -6.29 -17.83
C THR A 98 -8.76 -5.25 -18.69
N ARG A 99 -8.19 -4.21 -18.07
CA ARG A 99 -7.61 -3.07 -18.79
C ARG A 99 -6.23 -2.73 -18.27
N LEU A 100 -5.34 -2.32 -19.17
CA LEU A 100 -4.03 -1.79 -18.85
C LEU A 100 -4.03 -0.27 -18.95
N HIS A 101 -3.37 0.37 -18.00
CA HIS A 101 -3.24 1.81 -17.89
C HIS A 101 -1.81 2.23 -17.57
N VAL A 102 -1.52 3.49 -17.79
CA VAL A 102 -0.31 4.14 -17.31
C VAL A 102 -0.69 5.45 -16.61
N ALA A 103 -0.14 5.64 -15.42
CA ALA A 103 -0.18 6.92 -14.71
C ALA A 103 1.20 7.57 -14.78
N GLU A 104 1.25 8.87 -15.03
CA GLU A 104 2.48 9.66 -15.05
C GLU A 104 2.55 10.58 -13.84
N THR A 105 3.75 10.71 -13.29
CA THR A 105 4.08 11.68 -12.23
C THR A 105 5.57 12.02 -12.31
N ASP A 106 6.10 12.76 -11.32
CA ASP A 106 7.51 13.12 -11.21
C ASP A 106 8.09 12.56 -9.91
N ILE A 107 9.39 12.26 -9.90
CA ILE A 107 10.12 11.80 -8.71
C ILE A 107 9.95 12.80 -7.56
N ASP A 108 10.07 14.09 -7.83
CA ASP A 108 9.97 15.14 -6.82
C ASP A 108 8.58 15.19 -6.19
N ARG A 109 7.51 15.06 -6.99
CA ARG A 109 6.14 15.00 -6.48
C ARG A 109 5.89 13.75 -5.66
N LEU A 110 6.41 12.58 -6.08
CA LEU A 110 6.32 11.35 -5.29
C LEU A 110 7.07 11.47 -3.96
N CYS A 111 8.28 12.02 -3.99
CA CYS A 111 9.06 12.27 -2.78
C CYS A 111 8.36 13.25 -1.83
N ASP A 112 7.80 14.34 -2.37
CA ASP A 112 7.05 15.31 -1.58
C ASP A 112 5.82 14.67 -0.93
N TYR A 113 5.03 13.93 -1.70
CA TYR A 113 3.89 13.17 -1.19
C TYR A 113 4.30 12.20 -0.09
N LEU A 114 5.36 11.41 -0.30
CA LEU A 114 5.82 10.40 0.65
C LEU A 114 6.29 11.01 1.97
N LEU A 115 7.10 12.07 1.90
CA LEU A 115 7.76 12.64 3.07
C LEU A 115 6.86 13.59 3.88
N HIS A 116 5.86 14.22 3.24
CA HIS A 116 5.05 15.24 3.87
C HIS A 116 3.59 14.83 4.12
N THR A 117 3.13 13.70 3.56
CA THR A 117 1.81 13.17 3.91
C THR A 117 1.87 12.44 5.26
N PRO A 118 1.01 12.79 6.22
CA PRO A 118 1.00 12.14 7.53
C PRO A 118 0.73 10.64 7.45
N LYS A 119 1.26 9.88 8.38
CA LYS A 119 0.91 8.46 8.58
C LYS A 119 -0.55 8.31 8.96
N ASP A 120 -1.13 7.16 8.62
CA ASP A 120 -2.47 6.81 9.07
C ASP A 120 -2.48 6.62 10.60
N PRO A 121 -3.23 7.45 11.35
CA PRO A 121 -3.28 7.36 12.80
C PRO A 121 -3.88 6.05 13.31
N LEU A 122 -4.66 5.34 12.46
CA LEU A 122 -5.21 4.03 12.81
C LEU A 122 -4.23 2.88 12.59
N ARG A 123 -3.12 3.13 11.90
CA ARG A 123 -2.04 2.16 11.64
C ARG A 123 -0.85 2.39 12.57
N SER A 124 -1.10 2.65 13.83
CA SER A 124 -0.04 2.83 14.79
C SER A 124 0.54 1.48 15.26
N PRO A 125 1.82 1.40 15.67
CA PRO A 125 2.36 0.23 16.37
C PRO A 125 1.53 -0.18 17.58
N ASP A 126 0.87 0.77 18.24
CA ASP A 126 -0.02 0.52 19.37
C ASP A 126 -1.28 -0.27 18.99
N CYS A 127 -1.82 -0.08 17.78
CA CYS A 127 -2.95 -0.89 17.30
C CYS A 127 -2.58 -2.37 17.18
N VAL A 128 -1.39 -2.68 16.67
CA VAL A 128 -0.89 -4.05 16.58
C VAL A 128 -0.65 -4.63 17.97
N ARG A 129 0.02 -3.87 18.84
CA ARG A 129 0.27 -4.27 20.23
C ARG A 129 -1.03 -4.56 20.99
N GLN A 130 -2.04 -3.70 20.87
CA GLN A 130 -3.34 -3.88 21.51
C GLN A 130 -4.07 -5.13 20.99
N ARG A 131 -4.01 -5.40 19.66
CA ARG A 131 -4.56 -6.63 19.10
C ARG A 131 -3.86 -7.86 19.62
N CYS A 132 -2.53 -7.87 19.69
CA CYS A 132 -1.77 -8.98 20.25
C CYS A 132 -2.10 -9.23 21.72
N LEU A 133 -2.21 -8.18 22.52
CA LEU A 133 -2.62 -8.27 23.92
C LEU A 133 -4.03 -8.85 24.08
N LEU A 134 -4.98 -8.41 23.25
CA LEU A 134 -6.35 -8.91 23.28
C LEU A 134 -6.41 -10.39 22.88
N ILE A 135 -5.67 -10.80 21.84
CA ILE A 135 -5.57 -12.21 21.44
C ILE A 135 -4.99 -13.05 22.58
N SER A 136 -3.89 -12.63 23.18
CA SER A 136 -3.26 -13.34 24.31
C SER A 136 -4.22 -13.47 25.50
N HIS A 137 -4.96 -12.40 25.81
CA HIS A 137 -5.95 -12.40 26.87
C HIS A 137 -7.11 -13.38 26.58
N ASN A 138 -7.61 -13.40 25.34
CA ASN A 138 -8.66 -14.32 24.92
C ASN A 138 -8.19 -15.77 24.96
N LEU A 139 -6.97 -16.07 24.51
CA LEU A 139 -6.40 -17.42 24.59
C LEU A 139 -6.24 -17.88 26.05
N ALA A 140 -5.78 -17.01 26.95
CA ALA A 140 -5.68 -17.31 28.36
C ALA A 140 -7.05 -17.57 29.02
N PHE A 141 -8.09 -16.86 28.57
CA PHE A 141 -9.46 -17.07 29.01
C PHE A 141 -10.04 -18.41 28.50
N MET A 142 -9.77 -18.75 27.24
CA MET A 142 -10.22 -20.02 26.65
C MET A 142 -9.52 -21.22 27.26
N GLY A 143 -8.21 -21.13 27.57
CA GLY A 143 -7.46 -22.21 28.24
C GLY A 143 -7.81 -22.41 29.71
N LYS A 144 -8.59 -21.53 30.34
CA LYS A 144 -9.08 -21.66 31.72
C LYS A 144 -10.46 -22.32 31.84
N LYS A 145 -11.05 -22.74 30.74
CA LYS A 145 -12.41 -23.31 30.73
C LYS A 145 -12.47 -24.84 30.86
N ASP A 146 -11.32 -25.51 30.95
CA ASP A 146 -11.22 -26.97 31.02
C ASP A 146 -10.69 -27.52 32.36
N ASP A 147 -10.80 -26.75 33.49
CA ASP A 147 -10.52 -27.19 34.84
C ASP A 147 -11.83 -27.23 35.68
#